data_d0f75874950e009d7bdfb1120dae8ba3
#
_entry.id   d0f75874950e009d7bdfb1120dae8ba3
#
_cell.length_a   1.000
_cell.length_b   1.000
_cell.length_c   1.000
_cell.angle_alpha   90.00
_cell.angle_beta   90.00
_cell.angle_gamma   90.00
#
_symmetry.space_group_name_H-M   'P 1'
#
loop_
_entity.id
_entity.type
_entity.pdbx_description
1 polymer ?
#
loop_
_entity_poly.entity_id
_entity_poly.type
_entity_poly.pdbx_seq_one_letter_code
_entity_poly.pdbx_strand_id
1 'polypeptide(L)'
;MNEKKVIAHNLKASKEQIIDDLNGVMTPLQRRMMKELLAHLDELNAHIKNLDDEIDNFMKPEEKQAASAIEDVTGIGHTSAQAVISVIGTDMSRFPSDAHIASWAGLCPGDNESAGKRKSGKTRKGNALLRSTLVTCAHSAVRNKSSYFYAQFMRISAHRGKKRAYVAVAHSMLVAIYHILKDGLVFKDLGADYYNQFNKERKINAYLKKLKALGWEASVVAA
;
A
#
# COMPACT_ATOMS: atom_id res chain seq x y z
N MET A 1 5.91 -2.62 -35.70
CA MET A 1 5.60 -2.01 -34.40
C MET A 1 4.49 -2.86 -33.77
N ASN A 2 4.70 -3.36 -32.56
CA ASN A 2 3.74 -4.31 -31.98
C ASN A 2 2.50 -3.53 -31.54
N GLU A 3 1.41 -3.67 -32.29
CA GLU A 3 0.17 -2.87 -32.18
C GLU A 3 -0.47 -2.91 -30.77
N LYS A 4 -0.17 -3.94 -29.97
CA LYS A 4 -0.71 -4.09 -28.61
C LYS A 4 -0.16 -3.09 -27.58
N LYS A 5 0.96 -2.42 -27.85
CA LYS A 5 1.61 -1.50 -26.89
C LYS A 5 1.09 -0.05 -26.95
N VAL A 6 0.31 0.32 -27.95
CA VAL A 6 -0.10 1.73 -28.20
C VAL A 6 -1.42 2.10 -27.52
N ILE A 7 -2.19 1.12 -27.01
CA ILE A 7 -3.54 1.39 -26.51
C ILE A 7 -3.56 1.36 -24.99
N ALA A 8 -3.62 2.53 -24.37
CA ALA A 8 -3.95 2.63 -22.94
C ALA A 8 -5.44 2.28 -22.73
N HIS A 9 -5.72 1.49 -21.70
CA HIS A 9 -7.02 0.86 -21.41
C HIS A 9 -8.22 1.81 -21.25
N ASN A 10 -8.03 3.14 -21.31
CA ASN A 10 -9.06 4.15 -21.07
C ASN A 10 -9.25 5.16 -22.19
N LEU A 11 -8.78 4.90 -23.40
CA LEU A 11 -9.00 5.78 -24.53
C LEU A 11 -10.39 5.52 -25.15
N LYS A 12 -11.17 6.59 -25.35
CA LYS A 12 -12.53 6.53 -25.95
C LYS A 12 -12.51 6.32 -27.46
N ALA A 13 -11.35 6.56 -28.09
CA ALA A 13 -11.18 6.42 -29.53
C ALA A 13 -10.89 4.96 -29.92
N SER A 14 -11.36 4.52 -31.12
CA SER A 14 -11.04 3.19 -31.61
C SER A 14 -9.56 3.07 -31.95
N LYS A 15 -9.05 1.83 -32.03
CA LYS A 15 -7.66 1.55 -32.38
C LYS A 15 -7.28 2.14 -33.72
N GLU A 16 -8.18 2.02 -34.71
CA GLU A 16 -8.01 2.52 -36.08
C GLU A 16 -7.93 4.06 -36.09
N GLN A 17 -8.79 4.74 -35.32
CA GLN A 17 -8.77 6.20 -35.20
C GLN A 17 -7.45 6.69 -34.59
N ILE A 18 -6.96 6.01 -33.53
CA ILE A 18 -5.68 6.37 -32.87
C ILE A 18 -4.50 6.18 -33.84
N ILE A 19 -4.50 5.10 -34.62
CA ILE A 19 -3.45 4.84 -35.62
C ILE A 19 -3.49 5.88 -36.73
N ASP A 20 -4.66 6.26 -37.17
CA ASP A 20 -4.87 7.26 -38.27
C ASP A 20 -4.45 8.66 -37.79
N ASP A 21 -4.88 9.07 -36.61
CA ASP A 21 -4.47 10.33 -35.96
C ASP A 21 -2.95 10.43 -35.77
N LEU A 22 -2.29 9.34 -35.36
CA LEU A 22 -0.84 9.29 -35.16
C LEU A 22 -0.05 9.27 -36.48
N ASN A 23 -0.62 8.76 -37.58
CA ASN A 23 0.07 8.65 -38.86
C ASN A 23 0.35 10.00 -39.52
N GLY A 24 -0.46 11.03 -39.27
CA GLY A 24 -0.31 12.36 -39.86
C GLY A 24 0.57 13.34 -39.09
N VAL A 25 0.77 13.11 -37.78
CA VAL A 25 1.32 14.13 -36.84
C VAL A 25 2.82 14.03 -36.64
N MET A 26 3.44 12.86 -36.87
CA MET A 26 4.86 12.65 -36.57
C MET A 26 5.76 12.77 -37.77
N THR A 27 6.76 13.62 -37.70
CA THR A 27 7.83 13.70 -38.70
C THR A 27 8.67 12.41 -38.74
N PRO A 28 9.35 12.12 -39.87
CA PRO A 28 10.25 10.93 -39.94
C PRO A 28 11.30 10.88 -38.84
N LEU A 29 11.83 12.02 -38.41
CA LEU A 29 12.77 12.13 -37.30
C LEU A 29 12.14 11.73 -35.97
N GLN A 30 10.94 12.26 -35.69
CA GLN A 30 10.21 11.91 -34.45
C GLN A 30 9.88 10.43 -34.38
N ARG A 31 9.49 9.81 -35.51
CA ARG A 31 9.24 8.36 -35.58
C ARG A 31 10.48 7.56 -35.31
N ARG A 32 11.65 7.98 -35.83
CA ARG A 32 12.93 7.34 -35.55
C ARG A 32 13.28 7.44 -34.05
N MET A 33 13.22 8.65 -33.49
CA MET A 33 13.48 8.85 -32.05
C MET A 33 12.55 8.02 -31.17
N MET A 34 11.24 7.98 -31.48
CA MET A 34 10.27 7.16 -30.74
C MET A 34 10.61 5.68 -30.82
N LYS A 35 11.03 5.19 -32.00
CA LYS A 35 11.44 3.79 -32.18
C LYS A 35 12.64 3.44 -31.31
N GLU A 36 13.66 4.31 -31.27
CA GLU A 36 14.84 4.12 -30.41
C GLU A 36 14.47 4.12 -28.91
N LEU A 37 13.63 5.07 -28.49
CA LEU A 37 13.17 5.14 -27.10
C LEU A 37 12.36 3.90 -26.69
N LEU A 38 11.49 3.39 -27.56
CA LEU A 38 10.75 2.15 -27.30
C LEU A 38 11.67 0.93 -27.24
N ALA A 39 12.66 0.86 -28.13
CA ALA A 39 13.65 -0.23 -28.09
C ALA A 39 14.45 -0.21 -26.78
N HIS A 40 14.92 0.96 -26.35
CA HIS A 40 15.62 1.11 -25.09
C HIS A 40 14.75 0.76 -23.88
N LEU A 41 13.46 1.14 -23.89
CA LEU A 41 12.50 0.75 -22.86
C LEU A 41 12.32 -0.77 -22.79
N ASP A 42 12.24 -1.45 -23.95
CA ASP A 42 12.14 -2.91 -24.00
C ASP A 42 13.40 -3.59 -23.46
N GLU A 43 14.60 -3.05 -23.76
CA GLU A 43 15.88 -3.51 -23.22
C GLU A 43 15.92 -3.35 -21.68
N LEU A 44 15.57 -2.18 -21.17
CA LEU A 44 15.51 -1.96 -19.71
C LEU A 44 14.53 -2.91 -19.01
N ASN A 45 13.37 -3.14 -19.59
CA ASN A 45 12.40 -4.09 -19.03
C ASN A 45 12.95 -5.54 -19.04
N ALA A 46 13.70 -5.91 -20.07
CA ALA A 46 14.35 -7.22 -20.11
C ALA A 46 15.44 -7.33 -19.03
N HIS A 47 16.24 -6.29 -18.82
CA HIS A 47 17.25 -6.26 -17.76
C HIS A 47 16.62 -6.36 -16.37
N ILE A 48 15.53 -5.60 -16.11
CA ILE A 48 14.79 -5.67 -14.85
C ILE A 48 14.31 -7.10 -14.61
N LYS A 49 13.69 -7.72 -15.62
CA LYS A 49 13.21 -9.10 -15.51
C LYS A 49 14.33 -10.09 -15.18
N ASN A 50 15.49 -9.96 -15.86
CA ASN A 50 16.63 -10.84 -15.59
C ASN A 50 17.13 -10.69 -14.14
N LEU A 51 17.17 -9.45 -13.62
CA LEU A 51 17.55 -9.20 -12.23
C LEU A 51 16.53 -9.76 -11.23
N ASP A 52 15.23 -9.64 -11.53
CA ASP A 52 14.17 -10.24 -10.71
C ASP A 52 14.33 -11.77 -10.68
N ASP A 53 14.59 -12.41 -11.84
CA ASP A 53 14.81 -13.86 -11.93
C ASP A 53 16.09 -14.28 -11.17
N GLU A 54 17.15 -13.47 -11.21
CA GLU A 54 18.39 -13.72 -10.43
C GLU A 54 18.13 -13.61 -8.93
N ILE A 55 17.41 -12.58 -8.46
CA ILE A 55 17.03 -12.42 -7.06
C ILE A 55 16.25 -13.63 -6.58
N ASP A 56 15.26 -14.07 -7.37
CA ASP A 56 14.50 -15.27 -7.06
C ASP A 56 15.37 -16.51 -6.92
N ASN A 57 16.37 -16.67 -7.77
CA ASN A 57 17.29 -17.81 -7.70
C ASN A 57 18.21 -17.76 -6.48
N PHE A 58 18.59 -16.56 -6.02
CA PHE A 58 19.42 -16.37 -4.82
C PHE A 58 18.67 -16.59 -3.51
N MET A 59 17.37 -16.36 -3.49
CA MET A 59 16.54 -16.53 -2.29
C MET A 59 16.47 -18.01 -1.88
N LYS A 60 16.61 -18.26 -0.58
CA LYS A 60 16.42 -19.59 0.01
C LYS A 60 14.97 -20.00 -0.06
N PRO A 61 14.65 -21.31 -0.04
CA PRO A 61 13.27 -21.80 -0.05
C PRO A 61 12.39 -21.19 1.05
N GLU A 62 12.94 -21.01 2.26
CA GLU A 62 12.26 -20.40 3.41
C GLU A 62 11.93 -18.92 3.16
N GLU A 63 12.85 -18.19 2.53
CA GLU A 63 12.65 -16.78 2.18
C GLU A 63 11.61 -16.61 1.08
N LYS A 64 11.59 -17.52 0.08
CA LYS A 64 10.56 -17.56 -0.97
C LYS A 64 9.18 -17.81 -0.39
N GLN A 65 9.07 -18.78 0.52
CA GLN A 65 7.82 -19.09 1.20
C GLN A 65 7.34 -17.89 2.03
N ALA A 66 8.24 -17.25 2.76
CA ALA A 66 7.95 -16.06 3.54
C ALA A 66 7.51 -14.89 2.65
N ALA A 67 8.20 -14.65 1.53
CA ALA A 67 7.83 -13.61 0.56
C ALA A 67 6.44 -13.87 -0.03
N SER A 68 6.17 -15.10 -0.46
CA SER A 68 4.83 -15.48 -0.96
C SER A 68 3.73 -15.27 0.08
N ALA A 69 3.97 -15.59 1.36
CA ALA A 69 2.99 -15.40 2.42
C ALA A 69 2.65 -13.91 2.66
N ILE A 70 3.61 -13.00 2.48
CA ILE A 70 3.34 -11.57 2.66
C ILE A 70 2.80 -10.89 1.40
N GLU A 71 2.88 -11.51 0.22
CA GLU A 71 2.23 -11.03 -1.01
C GLU A 71 0.69 -11.00 -0.90
N ASP A 72 0.10 -11.85 -0.06
CA ASP A 72 -1.33 -11.81 0.24
C ASP A 72 -1.79 -10.51 0.88
N VAL A 73 -0.87 -9.75 1.49
CA VAL A 73 -1.20 -8.46 2.10
C VAL A 73 -1.53 -7.44 1.02
N THR A 74 -2.75 -6.93 1.03
CA THR A 74 -3.25 -5.96 0.04
C THR A 74 -2.24 -4.84 -0.20
N GLY A 75 -1.76 -4.72 -1.44
CA GLY A 75 -0.83 -3.67 -1.88
C GLY A 75 0.64 -4.05 -1.82
N ILE A 76 1.00 -5.25 -1.40
CA ILE A 76 2.35 -5.79 -1.49
C ILE A 76 2.42 -6.65 -2.77
N GLY A 77 3.35 -6.32 -3.66
CA GLY A 77 3.67 -7.15 -4.82
C GLY A 77 4.99 -7.88 -4.62
N HIS A 78 5.31 -8.80 -5.53
CA HIS A 78 6.46 -9.71 -5.48
C HIS A 78 7.78 -9.00 -5.12
N THR A 79 8.22 -8.03 -5.91
CA THR A 79 9.46 -7.27 -5.66
C THR A 79 9.47 -6.56 -4.30
N SER A 80 8.30 -6.06 -3.85
CA SER A 80 8.19 -5.43 -2.53
C SER A 80 8.31 -6.47 -1.41
N ALA A 81 7.75 -7.67 -1.59
CA ALA A 81 7.88 -8.78 -0.65
C ALA A 81 9.32 -9.21 -0.50
N GLN A 82 10.04 -9.41 -1.61
CA GLN A 82 11.48 -9.71 -1.63
C GLN A 82 12.29 -8.63 -0.90
N ALA A 83 12.03 -7.34 -1.20
CA ALA A 83 12.71 -6.22 -0.54
C ALA A 83 12.44 -6.18 0.97
N VAL A 84 11.22 -6.52 1.41
CA VAL A 84 10.90 -6.62 2.83
C VAL A 84 11.66 -7.77 3.48
N ILE A 85 11.61 -8.98 2.92
CA ILE A 85 12.31 -10.16 3.45
C ILE A 85 13.83 -9.94 3.48
N SER A 86 14.42 -9.31 2.46
CA SER A 86 15.86 -9.02 2.45
C SER A 86 16.31 -8.12 3.61
N VAL A 87 15.41 -7.27 4.12
CA VAL A 87 15.72 -6.33 5.20
C VAL A 87 15.43 -6.90 6.58
N ILE A 88 14.29 -7.58 6.77
CA ILE A 88 13.87 -8.08 8.09
C ILE A 88 14.26 -9.54 8.34
N GLY A 89 14.50 -10.31 7.26
CA GLY A 89 14.69 -11.76 7.33
C GLY A 89 13.40 -12.52 7.61
N THR A 90 13.52 -13.81 7.82
CA THR A 90 12.41 -14.72 8.18
C THR A 90 12.31 -14.96 9.69
N ASP A 91 13.43 -14.79 10.41
CA ASP A 91 13.49 -15.01 11.86
C ASP A 91 13.00 -13.78 12.65
N MET A 92 11.78 -13.87 13.14
CA MET A 92 11.15 -12.83 13.97
C MET A 92 11.56 -12.88 15.45
N SER A 93 12.37 -13.83 15.89
CA SER A 93 12.91 -13.86 17.26
C SER A 93 13.76 -12.63 17.59
N ARG A 94 14.33 -12.00 16.56
CA ARG A 94 15.10 -10.75 16.64
C ARG A 94 14.27 -9.55 17.11
N PHE A 95 12.95 -9.64 17.00
CA PHE A 95 12.02 -8.58 17.42
C PHE A 95 11.08 -9.12 18.49
N PRO A 96 11.20 -8.66 19.75
CA PRO A 96 10.36 -9.14 20.85
C PRO A 96 8.86 -8.96 20.60
N SER A 97 8.46 -7.89 19.89
CA SER A 97 7.07 -7.62 19.51
C SER A 97 6.96 -6.83 18.21
N ASP A 98 5.74 -6.74 17.70
CA ASP A 98 5.35 -5.89 16.56
C ASP A 98 5.69 -4.41 16.78
N ALA A 99 5.57 -3.91 18.02
CA ALA A 99 5.97 -2.55 18.38
C ALA A 99 7.49 -2.31 18.23
N HIS A 100 8.32 -3.32 18.48
CA HIS A 100 9.77 -3.21 18.34
C HIS A 100 10.18 -3.13 16.87
N ILE A 101 9.65 -3.99 15.99
CA ILE A 101 9.94 -3.93 14.56
C ILE A 101 9.39 -2.63 13.94
N ALA A 102 8.20 -2.16 14.35
CA ALA A 102 7.62 -0.92 13.86
C ALA A 102 8.44 0.31 14.30
N SER A 103 8.99 0.30 15.51
CA SER A 103 9.91 1.33 16.00
C SER A 103 11.23 1.31 15.24
N TRP A 104 11.81 0.13 15.03
CA TRP A 104 13.04 -0.06 14.27
C TRP A 104 12.90 0.38 12.82
N ALA A 105 11.76 0.11 12.19
CA ALA A 105 11.44 0.57 10.84
C ALA A 105 11.19 2.10 10.76
N GLY A 106 11.05 2.78 11.89
CA GLY A 106 10.75 4.21 11.94
C GLY A 106 9.31 4.55 11.51
N LEU A 107 8.38 3.60 11.67
CA LEU A 107 6.96 3.78 11.36
C LEU A 107 6.13 4.19 12.58
N CYS A 108 6.71 4.14 13.79
CA CYS A 108 6.07 4.62 15.00
C CYS A 108 6.32 6.11 15.24
N PRO A 109 5.37 6.83 15.88
CA PRO A 109 5.62 8.17 16.39
C PRO A 109 6.75 8.16 17.40
N GLY A 110 7.61 9.18 17.38
CA GLY A 110 8.61 9.36 18.41
C GLY A 110 7.99 9.76 19.76
N ASP A 111 8.61 9.30 20.84
CA ASP A 111 8.31 9.71 22.21
C ASP A 111 8.94 11.08 22.48
N ASN A 112 8.25 12.14 22.08
CA ASN A 112 8.69 13.50 22.30
C ASN A 112 7.69 14.16 23.25
N GLU A 113 7.77 13.74 24.52
CA GLU A 113 6.92 14.23 25.60
C GLU A 113 7.78 14.91 26.67
N SER A 114 7.31 16.01 27.21
CA SER A 114 7.96 16.71 28.32
C SER A 114 6.86 17.28 29.22
N ALA A 115 6.94 16.97 30.50
CA ALA A 115 5.97 17.39 31.53
C ALA A 115 4.51 17.04 31.17
N GLY A 116 4.27 15.81 30.67
CA GLY A 116 2.94 15.33 30.27
C GLY A 116 2.40 15.95 28.97
N LYS A 117 3.16 16.82 28.29
CA LYS A 117 2.75 17.43 27.02
C LYS A 117 3.52 16.86 25.84
N ARG A 118 2.79 16.27 24.91
CA ARG A 118 3.35 15.73 23.66
C ARG A 118 3.76 16.86 22.73
N LYS A 119 5.07 17.01 22.48
CA LYS A 119 5.62 18.09 21.66
C LYS A 119 5.58 17.79 20.16
N SER A 120 5.73 16.53 19.75
CA SER A 120 5.74 16.16 18.34
C SER A 120 5.24 14.72 18.12
N GLY A 121 4.47 14.51 17.06
CA GLY A 121 4.10 13.18 16.55
C GLY A 121 4.94 12.75 15.34
N LYS A 122 6.13 13.37 15.13
CA LYS A 122 7.03 12.99 14.04
C LYS A 122 7.60 11.60 14.32
N THR A 123 7.66 10.75 13.31
CA THR A 123 8.28 9.42 13.41
C THR A 123 9.79 9.56 13.59
N ARG A 124 10.41 8.59 14.29
CA ARG A 124 11.86 8.50 14.43
C ARG A 124 12.51 8.11 13.10
N LYS A 125 13.82 8.33 13.00
CA LYS A 125 14.62 7.72 11.93
C LYS A 125 14.66 6.22 12.15
N GLY A 126 14.50 5.44 11.10
CA GLY A 126 14.54 3.98 11.11
C GLY A 126 15.17 3.47 9.81
N ASN A 127 14.95 2.20 9.48
CA ASN A 127 15.42 1.64 8.22
C ASN A 127 14.74 2.33 7.03
N ALA A 128 15.53 3.07 6.25
CA ALA A 128 15.01 3.90 5.17
C ALA A 128 14.40 3.07 4.03
N LEU A 129 15.04 1.93 3.70
CA LEU A 129 14.57 1.04 2.63
C LEU A 129 13.23 0.42 3.00
N LEU A 130 13.13 -0.23 4.16
CA LEU A 130 11.88 -0.84 4.62
C LEU A 130 10.75 0.17 4.70
N ARG A 131 11.05 1.35 5.27
CA ARG A 131 10.05 2.41 5.40
C ARG A 131 9.56 2.90 4.03
N SER A 132 10.44 3.18 3.08
CA SER A 132 10.04 3.65 1.75
C SER A 132 9.25 2.59 0.99
N THR A 133 9.68 1.33 1.03
CA THR A 133 8.98 0.20 0.42
C THR A 133 7.55 0.09 0.97
N LEU A 134 7.39 0.03 2.30
CA LEU A 134 6.06 -0.09 2.92
C LEU A 134 5.16 1.13 2.69
N VAL A 135 5.72 2.34 2.63
CA VAL A 135 4.93 3.53 2.27
C VAL A 135 4.47 3.45 0.81
N THR A 136 5.30 2.96 -0.10
CA THR A 136 4.91 2.72 -1.51
C THR A 136 3.82 1.64 -1.59
N CYS A 137 3.95 0.54 -0.85
CA CYS A 137 2.91 -0.48 -0.74
C CYS A 137 1.60 0.09 -0.17
N ALA A 138 1.67 0.98 0.83
CA ALA A 138 0.50 1.65 1.38
C ALA A 138 -0.21 2.54 0.33
N HIS A 139 0.54 3.22 -0.55
CA HIS A 139 -0.05 3.95 -1.68
C HIS A 139 -0.80 3.02 -2.64
N SER A 140 -0.28 1.82 -2.88
CA SER A 140 -0.95 0.79 -3.70
C SER A 140 -2.19 0.24 -3.00
N ALA A 141 -2.08 -0.17 -1.74
CA ALA A 141 -3.17 -0.73 -0.94
C ALA A 141 -4.39 0.18 -0.86
N VAL A 142 -4.18 1.49 -0.72
CA VAL A 142 -5.24 2.49 -0.61
C VAL A 142 -6.04 2.67 -1.92
N ARG A 143 -5.55 2.20 -3.05
CA ARG A 143 -6.33 2.21 -4.31
C ARG A 143 -7.47 1.18 -4.29
N ASN A 144 -7.33 0.11 -3.52
CA ASN A 144 -8.40 -0.87 -3.33
C ASN A 144 -9.43 -0.35 -2.31
N LYS A 145 -10.53 0.22 -2.82
CA LYS A 145 -11.59 0.84 -2.01
C LYS A 145 -12.34 -0.14 -1.11
N SER A 146 -12.27 -1.44 -1.38
CA SER A 146 -12.91 -2.49 -0.57
C SER A 146 -12.05 -2.97 0.59
N SER A 147 -10.78 -2.53 0.69
CA SER A 147 -9.83 -2.99 1.69
C SER A 147 -9.95 -2.24 3.04
N TYR A 148 -9.53 -2.94 4.10
CA TYR A 148 -9.32 -2.34 5.42
C TYR A 148 -8.35 -1.15 5.38
N PHE A 149 -7.27 -1.24 4.58
CA PHE A 149 -6.26 -0.19 4.47
C PHE A 149 -6.80 1.09 3.85
N TYR A 150 -7.72 0.98 2.89
CA TYR A 150 -8.44 2.15 2.37
C TYR A 150 -9.30 2.81 3.46
N ALA A 151 -10.07 2.03 4.22
CA ALA A 151 -10.91 2.55 5.29
C ALA A 151 -10.07 3.22 6.40
N GLN A 152 -8.93 2.62 6.76
CA GLN A 152 -7.99 3.20 7.71
C GLN A 152 -7.42 4.53 7.20
N PHE A 153 -6.99 4.56 5.93
CA PHE A 153 -6.47 5.77 5.30
C PHE A 153 -7.50 6.89 5.30
N MET A 154 -8.73 6.63 4.85
CA MET A 154 -9.80 7.64 4.80
C MET A 154 -10.09 8.23 6.18
N ARG A 155 -10.18 7.37 7.19
CA ARG A 155 -10.41 7.79 8.57
C ARG A 155 -9.30 8.69 9.11
N ILE A 156 -8.03 8.33 8.89
CA ILE A 156 -6.88 9.08 9.43
C ILE A 156 -6.63 10.35 8.61
N SER A 157 -6.76 10.28 7.28
CA SER A 157 -6.48 11.42 6.39
C SER A 157 -7.43 12.60 6.65
N ALA A 158 -8.68 12.34 7.03
CA ALA A 158 -9.66 13.36 7.36
C ALA A 158 -9.24 14.27 8.54
N HIS A 159 -8.44 13.76 9.48
CA HIS A 159 -8.07 14.50 10.70
C HIS A 159 -6.58 14.81 10.81
N ARG A 160 -5.71 14.01 10.15
CA ARG A 160 -4.24 14.09 10.31
C ARG A 160 -3.50 14.36 9.00
N GLY A 161 -4.22 14.40 7.88
CA GLY A 161 -3.69 14.61 6.54
C GLY A 161 -3.12 13.34 5.91
N LYS A 162 -3.01 13.34 4.57
CA LYS A 162 -2.68 12.17 3.76
C LYS A 162 -1.31 11.56 4.08
N LYS A 163 -0.25 12.39 4.25
CA LYS A 163 1.11 11.89 4.52
C LYS A 163 1.17 11.03 5.79
N ARG A 164 0.51 11.47 6.87
CA ARG A 164 0.45 10.71 8.12
C ARG A 164 -0.42 9.47 7.99
N ALA A 165 -1.48 9.52 7.20
CA ALA A 165 -2.35 8.37 6.93
C ALA A 165 -1.60 7.25 6.21
N TYR A 166 -0.79 7.55 5.18
CA TYR A 166 0.04 6.54 4.52
C TYR A 166 1.05 5.89 5.47
N VAL A 167 1.70 6.67 6.34
CA VAL A 167 2.62 6.09 7.34
C VAL A 167 1.89 5.19 8.33
N ALA A 168 0.66 5.54 8.73
CA ALA A 168 -0.14 4.70 9.61
C ALA A 168 -0.59 3.40 8.93
N VAL A 169 -0.93 3.43 7.64
CA VAL A 169 -1.22 2.22 6.84
C VAL A 169 0.04 1.35 6.73
N ALA A 170 1.18 1.95 6.38
CA ALA A 170 2.46 1.23 6.31
C ALA A 170 2.83 0.56 7.65
N HIS A 171 2.56 1.22 8.79
CA HIS A 171 2.71 0.62 10.11
C HIS A 171 1.82 -0.61 10.27
N SER A 172 0.53 -0.51 9.93
CA SER A 172 -0.40 -1.64 10.04
C SER A 172 -0.02 -2.81 9.11
N MET A 173 0.50 -2.51 7.92
CA MET A 173 1.04 -3.53 7.02
C MET A 173 2.23 -4.25 7.65
N LEU A 174 3.17 -3.51 8.27
CA LEU A 174 4.33 -4.12 8.94
C LEU A 174 3.92 -5.00 10.13
N VAL A 175 2.92 -4.58 10.90
CA VAL A 175 2.35 -5.40 11.99
C VAL A 175 1.75 -6.69 11.44
N ALA A 176 1.00 -6.63 10.33
CA ALA A 176 0.46 -7.82 9.68
C ALA A 176 1.59 -8.75 9.20
N ILE A 177 2.62 -8.22 8.54
CA ILE A 177 3.80 -8.97 8.11
C ILE A 177 4.48 -9.67 9.30
N TYR A 178 4.67 -8.94 10.41
CA TYR A 178 5.27 -9.52 11.61
C TYR A 178 4.51 -10.76 12.11
N HIS A 179 3.18 -10.69 12.19
CA HIS A 179 2.37 -11.82 12.64
C HIS A 179 2.30 -12.95 11.62
N ILE A 180 2.31 -12.65 10.32
CA ILE A 180 2.42 -13.67 9.26
C ILE A 180 3.71 -14.47 9.44
N LEU A 181 4.85 -13.76 9.62
CA LEU A 181 6.16 -14.41 9.70
C LEU A 181 6.42 -15.08 11.06
N LYS A 182 5.92 -14.51 12.17
CA LYS A 182 6.13 -15.04 13.51
C LYS A 182 5.20 -16.18 13.85
N ASP A 183 3.91 -15.98 13.58
CA ASP A 183 2.84 -16.83 14.06
C ASP A 183 2.28 -17.76 12.96
N GLY A 184 2.80 -17.64 11.71
CA GLY A 184 2.32 -18.40 10.55
C GLY A 184 0.89 -18.06 10.16
N LEU A 185 0.40 -16.88 10.49
CA LEU A 185 -0.99 -16.48 10.21
C LEU A 185 -1.18 -16.18 8.72
N VAL A 186 -2.33 -16.55 8.19
CA VAL A 186 -2.74 -16.16 6.84
C VAL A 186 -3.39 -14.78 6.90
N PHE A 187 -2.99 -13.88 5.99
CA PHE A 187 -3.59 -12.57 5.91
C PHE A 187 -5.06 -12.63 5.53
N LYS A 188 -5.89 -11.93 6.28
CA LYS A 188 -7.32 -11.75 5.97
C LYS A 188 -7.65 -10.27 6.00
N ASP A 189 -8.04 -9.70 4.86
CA ASP A 189 -8.50 -8.31 4.81
C ASP A 189 -9.83 -8.17 5.57
N LEU A 190 -9.88 -7.25 6.51
CA LEU A 190 -11.05 -6.99 7.36
C LEU A 190 -12.14 -6.18 6.62
N GLY A 191 -11.84 -5.72 5.40
CA GLY A 191 -12.74 -4.98 4.53
C GLY A 191 -12.96 -3.51 4.90
N ALA A 192 -13.59 -2.79 3.98
CA ALA A 192 -13.83 -1.36 4.10
C ALA A 192 -14.77 -0.98 5.25
N ASP A 193 -15.68 -1.88 5.61
CA ASP A 193 -16.70 -1.63 6.64
C ASP A 193 -16.24 -1.94 8.07
N TYR A 194 -15.02 -2.40 8.26
CA TYR A 194 -14.48 -2.75 9.58
C TYR A 194 -14.72 -1.67 10.62
N TYR A 195 -14.37 -0.41 10.32
CA TYR A 195 -14.56 0.70 11.26
C TYR A 195 -16.02 1.11 11.44
N ASN A 196 -16.91 0.73 10.54
CA ASN A 196 -18.34 0.96 10.69
C ASN A 196 -18.97 -0.07 11.62
N GLN A 197 -18.53 -1.32 11.52
CA GLN A 197 -19.00 -2.41 12.37
C GLN A 197 -18.43 -2.32 13.79
N PHE A 198 -17.14 -2.01 13.95
CA PHE A 198 -16.43 -1.99 15.23
C PHE A 198 -16.99 -1.01 16.27
N ASN A 199 -17.70 0.05 15.86
CA ASN A 199 -18.30 1.03 16.77
C ASN A 199 -19.75 1.35 16.38
N LYS A 200 -20.47 0.38 15.78
CA LYS A 200 -21.82 0.60 15.25
C LYS A 200 -22.77 1.19 16.31
N GLU A 201 -22.86 0.55 17.47
CA GLU A 201 -23.73 1.01 18.57
C GLU A 201 -23.35 2.38 19.11
N ARG A 202 -22.06 2.63 19.31
CA ARG A 202 -21.57 3.94 19.77
C ARG A 202 -21.88 5.05 18.76
N LYS A 203 -21.76 4.76 17.46
CA LYS A 203 -22.13 5.71 16.39
C LYS A 203 -23.62 5.96 16.36
N ILE A 204 -24.44 4.90 16.45
CA ILE A 204 -25.91 5.02 16.51
C ILE A 204 -26.31 5.90 17.68
N ASN A 205 -25.81 5.62 18.87
CA ASN A 205 -26.10 6.40 20.06
C ASN A 205 -25.69 7.88 19.94
N ALA A 206 -24.52 8.14 19.31
CA ALA A 206 -24.05 9.50 19.06
C ALA A 206 -24.95 10.25 18.06
N TYR A 207 -25.44 9.57 17.01
CA TYR A 207 -26.40 10.16 16.06
C TYR A 207 -27.76 10.38 16.67
N LEU A 208 -28.27 9.44 17.46
CA LEU A 208 -29.52 9.60 18.18
C LEU A 208 -29.49 10.79 19.16
N LYS A 209 -28.37 10.96 19.87
CA LYS A 209 -28.18 12.14 20.75
C LYS A 209 -28.17 13.45 19.97
N LYS A 210 -27.56 13.49 18.79
CA LYS A 210 -27.58 14.67 17.91
C LYS A 210 -28.98 14.97 17.37
N LEU A 211 -29.71 13.94 16.95
CA LEU A 211 -31.10 14.09 16.48
C LEU A 211 -32.00 14.61 17.57
N LYS A 212 -31.90 14.06 18.80
CA LYS A 212 -32.61 14.59 19.96
C LYS A 212 -32.30 16.06 20.25
N ALA A 213 -31.05 16.45 20.16
CA ALA A 213 -30.65 17.85 20.36
C ALA A 213 -31.18 18.80 19.28
N LEU A 214 -31.56 18.29 18.11
CA LEU A 214 -32.19 19.01 17.01
C LEU A 214 -33.73 18.93 17.08
N GLY A 215 -34.31 18.37 18.16
CA GLY A 215 -35.74 18.24 18.34
C GLY A 215 -36.42 17.10 17.59
N TRP A 216 -35.60 16.13 17.08
CA TRP A 216 -36.12 14.98 16.34
C TRP A 216 -36.09 13.72 17.22
N GLU A 217 -37.24 13.08 17.41
CA GLU A 217 -37.32 11.79 18.10
C GLU A 217 -37.29 10.65 17.04
N ALA A 218 -36.21 9.88 17.01
CA ALA A 218 -36.12 8.70 16.18
C ALA A 218 -36.73 7.51 16.93
N SER A 219 -37.82 6.95 16.44
CA SER A 219 -38.30 5.64 16.86
C SER A 219 -37.39 4.57 16.24
N VAL A 220 -36.64 3.82 17.07
CA VAL A 220 -35.88 2.64 16.61
C VAL A 220 -36.91 1.53 16.38
N VAL A 221 -37.31 1.31 15.14
CA VAL A 221 -38.00 0.09 14.73
C VAL A 221 -36.97 -1.02 14.74
N ALA A 222 -37.07 -1.91 15.72
CA ALA A 222 -36.26 -3.14 15.72
C ALA A 222 -36.65 -3.98 14.48
N ALA A 223 -35.64 -4.23 13.60
CA ALA A 223 -35.75 -5.13 12.45
C ALA A 223 -35.39 -6.54 12.87
#